data_8438a25a0d939711d47d9a4c17911cf8
#
_entry.id   8438a25a0d939711d47d9a4c17911cf8
#
_cell.length_a   1.000
_cell.length_b   1.000
_cell.length_c   1.000
_cell.angle_alpha   90.00
_cell.angle_beta   90.00
_cell.angle_gamma   90.00
#
_symmetry.space_group_name_H-M   'P 1'
#
loop_
_entity.id
_entity.type
_entity.pdbx_description
1 polymer ?
#
loop_
_entity_poly.entity_id
_entity_poly.type
_entity_poly.pdbx_seq_one_letter_code
_entity_poly.pdbx_strand_id
1 'polypeptide(L)'
;KLILSSPDLAFTDIKWLVGMLNLKAHYIRNKKLLDYTLSANIYDIGNEYSVPMYFVSGEYDKSCHVDLLKKYYDEFVAPNKKLVIMKECGHSPQIDAPVLFAKEVKKLLQN
;
A
#
# COMPACT_ATOMS: atom_id res chain seq x y z
N LYS A 1 6.40 0.05 18.60
CA LYS A 1 5.30 -0.13 19.59
C LYS A 1 4.15 -0.97 19.05
N LEU A 2 3.68 -0.76 17.80
CA LEU A 2 2.50 -1.46 17.26
C LEU A 2 2.64 -3.00 17.25
N ILE A 3 3.79 -3.53 16.81
CA ILE A 3 3.98 -4.99 16.71
C ILE A 3 4.09 -5.64 18.10
N LEU A 4 4.83 -5.02 19.01
CA LEU A 4 5.06 -5.58 20.35
C LEU A 4 3.87 -5.43 21.31
N SER A 5 2.86 -4.65 20.96
CA SER A 5 1.63 -4.49 21.75
C SER A 5 0.42 -5.24 21.17
N SER A 6 0.63 -6.03 20.12
CA SER A 6 -0.44 -6.86 19.55
C SER A 6 -0.83 -7.98 20.54
N PRO A 7 -2.12 -8.15 20.86
CA PRO A 7 -2.58 -9.24 21.70
C PRO A 7 -2.39 -10.63 21.07
N ASP A 8 -2.18 -10.66 19.74
CA ASP A 8 -2.02 -11.88 18.95
C ASP A 8 -0.54 -12.27 18.78
N LEU A 9 0.40 -11.54 19.40
CA LEU A 9 1.83 -11.79 19.27
C LEU A 9 2.21 -13.12 19.97
N ALA A 10 2.60 -14.12 19.17
CA ALA A 10 3.10 -15.39 19.66
C ALA A 10 4.63 -15.41 19.80
N PHE A 11 5.16 -16.34 20.61
CA PHE A 11 6.60 -16.50 20.75
C PHE A 11 7.30 -16.88 19.43
N THR A 12 6.59 -17.57 18.55
CA THR A 12 7.04 -17.87 17.18
C THR A 12 7.26 -16.63 16.34
N ASP A 13 6.46 -15.57 16.54
CA ASP A 13 6.57 -14.32 15.82
C ASP A 13 7.81 -13.52 16.22
N ILE A 14 8.21 -13.65 17.49
CA ILE A 14 9.46 -13.07 17.99
C ILE A 14 10.67 -13.74 17.31
N LYS A 15 10.65 -15.07 17.18
CA LYS A 15 11.70 -15.79 16.43
C LYS A 15 11.76 -15.36 14.97
N TRP A 16 10.61 -15.20 14.35
CA TRP A 16 10.51 -14.73 12.97
C TRP A 16 11.05 -13.29 12.83
N LEU A 17 10.69 -12.40 13.76
CA LEU A 17 11.16 -11.02 13.80
C LEU A 17 12.69 -10.94 13.95
N VAL A 18 13.26 -11.75 14.86
CA VAL A 18 14.72 -11.86 15.04
C VAL A 18 15.38 -12.42 13.78
N GLY A 19 14.76 -13.41 13.12
CA GLY A 19 15.20 -13.96 11.84
C GLY A 19 15.25 -12.94 10.71
N MET A 20 14.38 -11.94 10.71
CA MET A 20 14.38 -10.83 9.74
C MET A 20 15.60 -9.91 9.88
N LEU A 21 16.25 -9.85 11.05
CA LEU A 21 17.45 -9.06 11.26
C LEU A 21 18.66 -9.59 10.44
N ASN A 22 18.61 -10.86 10.03
CA ASN A 22 19.58 -11.39 9.07
C ASN A 22 19.12 -11.06 7.64
N LEU A 23 19.32 -9.82 7.23
CA LEU A 23 18.89 -9.30 5.93
C LEU A 23 19.39 -10.12 4.74
N LYS A 24 20.63 -10.68 4.83
CA LYS A 24 21.18 -11.51 3.77
C LYS A 24 20.41 -12.82 3.62
N ALA A 25 20.15 -13.52 4.73
CA ALA A 25 19.39 -14.77 4.71
C ALA A 25 17.93 -14.51 4.27
N HIS A 26 17.33 -13.39 4.72
CA HIS A 26 15.99 -12.97 4.32
C HIS A 26 15.93 -12.69 2.81
N TYR A 27 16.89 -11.95 2.27
CA TYR A 27 16.99 -11.68 0.83
C TYR A 27 17.13 -12.97 0.02
N ILE A 28 18.06 -13.87 0.38
CA ILE A 28 18.26 -15.13 -0.34
C ILE A 28 16.99 -15.97 -0.35
N ARG A 29 16.32 -16.10 0.79
CA ARG A 29 15.08 -16.89 0.94
C ARG A 29 13.94 -16.34 0.10
N ASN A 30 13.83 -15.03 -0.02
CA ASN A 30 12.73 -14.35 -0.68
C ASN A 30 13.10 -13.80 -2.07
N LYS A 31 14.30 -14.15 -2.58
CA LYS A 31 14.83 -13.55 -3.81
C LYS A 31 13.86 -13.64 -4.99
N LYS A 32 13.23 -14.79 -5.21
CA LYS A 32 12.28 -14.96 -6.31
C LYS A 32 11.07 -14.04 -6.20
N LEU A 33 10.55 -13.85 -4.97
CA LEU A 33 9.45 -12.95 -4.71
C LEU A 33 9.87 -11.49 -4.90
N LEU A 34 11.04 -11.12 -4.42
CA LEU A 34 11.60 -9.78 -4.59
C LEU A 34 11.87 -9.47 -6.06
N ASP A 35 12.49 -10.37 -6.80
CA ASP A 35 12.72 -10.22 -8.23
C ASP A 35 11.40 -10.03 -8.99
N TYR A 36 10.38 -10.85 -8.68
CA TYR A 36 9.04 -10.71 -9.25
C TYR A 36 8.42 -9.34 -8.92
N THR A 37 8.44 -8.94 -7.65
CA THR A 37 7.88 -7.65 -7.21
C THR A 37 8.58 -6.46 -7.87
N LEU A 38 9.91 -6.53 -8.00
CA LEU A 38 10.69 -5.46 -8.65
C LEU A 38 10.53 -5.42 -10.17
N SER A 39 10.16 -6.53 -10.80
CA SER A 39 9.89 -6.60 -12.24
C SER A 39 8.43 -6.33 -12.59
N ALA A 40 7.52 -6.38 -11.62
CA ALA A 40 6.10 -6.18 -11.86
C ALA A 40 5.84 -4.74 -12.32
N ASN A 41 5.13 -4.62 -13.44
CA ASN A 41 4.71 -3.33 -13.96
C ASN A 41 3.18 -3.34 -14.10
N ILE A 42 2.51 -2.39 -13.47
CA ILE A 42 1.06 -2.30 -13.50
C ILE A 42 0.51 -2.15 -14.92
N TYR A 43 1.27 -1.55 -15.83
CA TYR A 43 0.90 -1.39 -17.23
C TYR A 43 0.85 -2.72 -18.01
N ASP A 44 1.54 -3.77 -17.53
CA ASP A 44 1.49 -5.10 -18.16
C ASP A 44 0.14 -5.81 -17.90
N ILE A 45 -0.60 -5.36 -16.87
CA ILE A 45 -1.94 -5.87 -16.54
C ILE A 45 -3.01 -5.23 -17.42
N GLY A 46 -2.69 -4.08 -18.02
CA GLY A 46 -3.60 -3.24 -18.78
C GLY A 46 -4.06 -2.02 -17.98
N ASN A 47 -4.73 -1.12 -18.67
CA ASN A 47 -5.19 0.14 -18.09
C ASN A 47 -6.71 0.34 -18.20
N GLU A 48 -7.46 -0.70 -18.57
CA GLU A 48 -8.91 -0.66 -18.65
C GLU A 48 -9.54 -1.61 -17.63
N TYR A 49 -10.41 -1.07 -16.78
CA TYR A 49 -11.10 -1.80 -15.72
C TYR A 49 -12.61 -1.71 -15.90
N SER A 50 -13.30 -2.83 -15.67
CA SER A 50 -14.77 -2.90 -15.73
C SER A 50 -15.45 -2.55 -14.38
N VAL A 51 -14.68 -2.28 -13.35
CA VAL A 51 -15.14 -1.98 -12.00
C VAL A 51 -14.73 -0.57 -11.57
N PRO A 52 -15.45 0.08 -10.64
CA PRO A 52 -15.02 1.33 -10.06
C PRO A 52 -13.66 1.19 -9.36
N MET A 53 -12.80 2.18 -9.54
CA MET A 53 -11.44 2.20 -8.99
C MET A 53 -11.22 3.44 -8.13
N TYR A 54 -10.93 3.25 -6.83
CA TYR A 54 -10.68 4.33 -5.89
C TYR A 54 -9.32 4.18 -5.25
N PHE A 55 -8.56 5.28 -5.25
CA PHE A 55 -7.23 5.34 -4.66
C PHE A 55 -7.22 6.30 -3.48
N VAL A 56 -6.61 5.87 -2.38
CA VAL A 56 -6.31 6.73 -1.23
C VAL A 56 -4.83 6.60 -0.93
N SER A 57 -4.09 7.69 -1.00
CA SER A 57 -2.64 7.73 -0.79
C SER A 57 -2.28 8.87 0.15
N GLY A 58 -1.18 8.73 0.88
CA GLY A 58 -0.63 9.82 1.69
C GLY A 58 0.24 10.76 0.87
N GLU A 59 0.19 12.05 1.20
CA GLU A 59 0.98 13.11 0.54
C GLU A 59 2.49 12.83 0.58
N TYR A 60 2.98 12.22 1.66
CA TYR A 60 4.39 11.93 1.90
C TYR A 60 4.76 10.47 1.67
N ASP A 61 3.97 9.74 0.87
CA ASP A 61 4.28 8.36 0.51
C ASP A 61 5.60 8.28 -0.27
N LYS A 62 6.61 7.64 0.34
CA LYS A 62 7.93 7.43 -0.26
C LYS A 62 8.05 6.07 -0.97
N SER A 63 7.10 5.18 -0.75
CA SER A 63 7.07 3.86 -1.39
C SER A 63 6.30 3.88 -2.70
N CYS A 64 5.14 4.55 -2.71
CA CYS A 64 4.32 4.77 -3.90
C CYS A 64 4.21 6.28 -4.15
N HIS A 65 5.16 6.83 -4.88
CA HIS A 65 5.23 8.27 -5.12
C HIS A 65 3.93 8.81 -5.72
N VAL A 66 3.38 9.84 -5.08
CA VAL A 66 2.09 10.45 -5.45
C VAL A 66 2.05 10.91 -6.92
N ASP A 67 3.17 11.39 -7.46
CA ASP A 67 3.22 11.85 -8.85
C ASP A 67 3.10 10.69 -9.85
N LEU A 68 3.68 9.53 -9.53
CA LEU A 68 3.51 8.30 -10.32
C LEU A 68 2.08 7.78 -10.23
N LEU A 69 1.48 7.82 -9.03
CA LEU A 69 0.09 7.46 -8.83
C LEU A 69 -0.85 8.37 -9.61
N LYS A 70 -0.64 9.68 -9.61
CA LYS A 70 -1.43 10.65 -10.40
C LYS A 70 -1.32 10.36 -11.89
N LYS A 71 -0.08 10.14 -12.38
CA LYS A 71 0.14 9.78 -13.77
C LYS A 71 -0.65 8.54 -14.16
N TYR A 72 -0.55 7.47 -13.38
CA TYR A 72 -1.33 6.25 -13.62
C TYR A 72 -2.84 6.52 -13.55
N TYR A 73 -3.30 7.31 -12.56
CA TYR A 73 -4.70 7.69 -12.41
C TYR A 73 -5.24 8.42 -13.64
N ASP A 74 -4.46 9.26 -14.28
CA ASP A 74 -4.88 9.99 -15.48
C ASP A 74 -5.00 9.07 -16.71
N GLU A 75 -4.14 8.06 -16.80
CA GLU A 75 -4.02 7.18 -17.95
C GLU A 75 -5.01 6.00 -17.94
N PHE A 76 -5.41 5.49 -16.76
CA PHE A 76 -6.31 4.33 -16.73
C PHE A 76 -7.78 4.71 -16.90
N VAL A 77 -8.56 3.76 -17.44
CA VAL A 77 -10.00 3.88 -17.68
C VAL A 77 -10.78 2.99 -16.72
N ALA A 78 -11.81 3.54 -16.08
CA ALA A 78 -12.75 2.79 -15.24
C ALA A 78 -14.13 3.48 -15.28
N PRO A 79 -15.24 2.75 -15.02
CA PRO A 79 -16.61 3.31 -15.02
C PRO A 79 -16.77 4.47 -14.03
N ASN A 80 -16.08 4.40 -12.92
CA ASN A 80 -15.97 5.48 -11.94
C ASN A 80 -14.59 5.40 -11.31
N LYS A 81 -13.88 6.54 -11.23
CA LYS A 81 -12.56 6.59 -10.61
C LYS A 81 -12.42 7.82 -9.74
N LYS A 82 -11.76 7.67 -8.59
CA LYS A 82 -11.45 8.76 -7.67
C LYS A 82 -10.07 8.58 -7.05
N LEU A 83 -9.40 9.70 -6.83
CA LEU A 83 -8.11 9.77 -6.15
C LEU A 83 -8.20 10.74 -4.98
N VAL A 84 -7.87 10.27 -3.78
CA VAL A 84 -7.78 11.07 -2.56
C VAL A 84 -6.34 11.08 -2.09
N ILE A 85 -5.74 12.26 -2.00
CA ILE A 85 -4.42 12.45 -1.40
C ILE A 85 -4.62 13.01 0.00
N MET A 86 -4.27 12.22 1.01
CA MET A 86 -4.38 12.59 2.42
C MET A 86 -3.16 13.39 2.84
N LYS A 87 -3.41 14.64 3.27
CA LYS A 87 -2.35 15.54 3.75
C LYS A 87 -1.67 14.98 5.00
N GLU A 88 -0.38 15.25 5.13
CA GLU A 88 0.45 14.88 6.28
C GLU A 88 0.50 13.36 6.58
N CYS A 89 0.08 12.52 5.63
CA CYS A 89 0.13 11.07 5.74
C CYS A 89 1.25 10.47 4.87
N GLY A 90 1.85 9.38 5.35
CA GLY A 90 2.83 8.58 4.63
C GLY A 90 2.19 7.42 3.87
N HIS A 91 2.92 6.32 3.75
CA HIS A 91 2.50 5.12 3.00
C HIS A 91 1.25 4.43 3.56
N SER A 92 0.93 4.65 4.83
CA SER A 92 -0.17 3.99 5.52
C SER A 92 -1.16 5.01 6.12
N PRO A 93 -1.90 5.77 5.31
CA PRO A 93 -2.79 6.81 5.79
C PRO A 93 -3.88 6.29 6.75
N GLN A 94 -4.26 5.03 6.67
CA GLN A 94 -5.16 4.36 7.62
C GLN A 94 -4.55 4.24 9.03
N ILE A 95 -3.23 4.29 9.17
CA ILE A 95 -2.52 4.27 10.45
C ILE A 95 -2.21 5.69 10.91
N ASP A 96 -1.83 6.55 9.98
CA ASP A 96 -1.41 7.93 10.27
C ASP A 96 -2.61 8.80 10.71
N ALA A 97 -3.75 8.65 10.04
CA ALA A 97 -4.96 9.44 10.29
C ALA A 97 -6.24 8.57 10.19
N PRO A 98 -6.47 7.59 11.10
CA PRO A 98 -7.52 6.57 10.95
C PRO A 98 -8.93 7.15 10.86
N VAL A 99 -9.24 8.18 11.62
CA VAL A 99 -10.58 8.81 11.60
C VAL A 99 -10.83 9.53 10.28
N LEU A 100 -9.83 10.26 9.78
CA LEU A 100 -9.93 10.95 8.50
C LEU A 100 -9.99 9.95 7.34
N PHE A 101 -9.15 8.91 7.37
CA PHE A 101 -9.18 7.83 6.39
C PHE A 101 -10.57 7.17 6.29
N ALA A 102 -11.15 6.77 7.42
CA ALA A 102 -12.49 6.19 7.46
C ALA A 102 -13.56 7.13 6.89
N LYS A 103 -13.46 8.43 7.17
CA LYS A 103 -14.36 9.45 6.61
C LYS A 103 -14.23 9.56 5.09
N GLU A 104 -13.01 9.58 4.56
CA GLU A 104 -12.81 9.67 3.11
C GLU A 104 -13.26 8.39 2.39
N VAL A 105 -12.95 7.20 2.92
CA VAL A 105 -13.44 5.92 2.38
C VAL A 105 -14.98 5.89 2.36
N LYS A 106 -15.63 6.31 3.44
CA LYS A 106 -17.10 6.38 3.49
C LYS A 106 -17.67 7.29 2.41
N LYS A 107 -17.07 8.44 2.14
CA LYS A 107 -17.50 9.33 1.05
C LYS A 107 -17.34 8.67 -0.33
N LEU A 108 -16.26 7.92 -0.54
CA LEU A 108 -16.02 7.22 -1.80
C LEU A 108 -17.10 6.16 -2.09
N LEU A 109 -17.57 5.47 -1.04
CA LEU A 109 -18.57 4.39 -1.15
C LEU A 109 -20.02 4.89 -1.24
N GLN A 110 -20.29 6.16 -0.93
CA GLN A 110 -21.65 6.74 -0.97
C GLN A 110 -22.00 7.41 -2.31
N ASN A 111 -21.06 7.47 -3.24
CA ASN A 111 -21.23 8.01 -4.59
C ASN A 111 -21.11 6.91 -5.63
#